data_2fd695f779c17815c0e2e20edc988cc1
#
_entry.id   2fd695f779c17815c0e2e20edc988cc1
#
_cell.length_a   1.000
_cell.length_b   1.000
_cell.length_c   1.000
_cell.angle_alpha   90.00
_cell.angle_beta   90.00
_cell.angle_gamma   90.00
#
_symmetry.space_group_name_H-M   'P 1'
#
loop_
_entity.id
_entity.type
_entity.pdbx_description
1 polymer ?
#
loop_
_entity_poly.entity_id
_entity_poly.type
_entity_poly.pdbx_seq_one_letter_code
_entity_poly.pdbx_strand_id
1 'polypeptide(L)'
;TNKRDTIRLAFGAEGDLGSTGWEYSAYYQYGETQRAQVSTRQFNAANFKYALDAAQNADGTYYCKDKTADAFGCVPINVFGIGSITPEMSNWIIYNPMTFSNIKLHVAAFDTTGDITLGDYTFSAAAGIERKEESSFELPDGLQQKGLHGGNQIPAEIGDQDSTGMYVELLFPLIEGMPYVDNLVMETAFRQDDYSTIGKTTATKFGLLWTINDEWTIRSVVGEAVRAPSISDLFAGASQTWTGIPDPCAGLGTEQGGSTNANVIANCNSVATVANAITNGSFDAEQGLTVPGLAYSQLNTQNIYGMVGGNRGVGEETADTTTFGIVWTPTFDPNLSVTLDAYEIEIEDVISQLSASVAIRKCFEAAPASFPNAFCDQHTRFASGHLESWSSYVVNQSFYKNKGMDLAIDYTFDDLGAVPGSLSTSLVMTRLDNHMYRANDEDAGTDYVGEIGHPEDKAKLRFLYTNNDLIVSVDTTYIGDVVDDLSFDHGVGN
;
A
#
# COMPACT_ATOMS: atom_id res chain seq x y z
N THR A 1 14.29 -10.32 19.32
CA THR A 1 12.99 -10.71 19.92
C THR A 1 11.95 -9.65 19.64
N ASN A 2 10.72 -10.08 19.40
CA ASN A 2 9.58 -9.19 19.21
C ASN A 2 8.48 -9.63 20.20
N LYS A 3 8.13 -8.74 21.12
CA LYS A 3 7.01 -8.94 22.04
C LYS A 3 5.88 -8.00 21.65
N ARG A 4 4.68 -8.55 21.47
CA ARG A 4 3.47 -7.78 21.17
C ARG A 4 2.39 -8.18 22.15
N ASP A 5 1.81 -7.19 22.82
CA ASP A 5 0.67 -7.33 23.72
C ASP A 5 -0.50 -6.54 23.11
N THR A 6 -1.68 -7.17 23.02
CA THR A 6 -2.88 -6.53 22.49
C THR A 6 -4.02 -6.70 23.49
N ILE A 7 -4.69 -5.60 23.79
CA ILE A 7 -5.90 -5.56 24.63
C ILE A 7 -7.04 -5.00 23.80
N ARG A 8 -8.20 -5.63 23.85
CA ARG A 8 -9.44 -5.12 23.27
C ARG A 8 -10.57 -5.25 24.28
N LEU A 9 -11.27 -4.15 24.49
CA LEU A 9 -12.50 -4.09 25.29
C LEU A 9 -13.62 -3.56 24.40
N ALA A 10 -14.78 -4.20 24.45
CA ALA A 10 -15.96 -3.74 23.72
C ALA A 10 -17.21 -3.89 24.60
N PHE A 11 -18.04 -2.88 24.59
CA PHE A 11 -19.34 -2.86 25.28
C PHE A 11 -20.38 -2.39 24.28
N GLY A 12 -21.53 -3.04 24.26
CA GLY A 12 -22.64 -2.67 23.39
C GLY A 12 -23.97 -2.84 24.08
N ALA A 13 -24.95 -2.11 23.59
CA ALA A 13 -26.35 -2.25 23.96
C ALA A 13 -27.19 -2.09 22.68
N GLU A 14 -28.18 -2.96 22.53
CA GLU A 14 -29.14 -2.93 21.43
C GLU A 14 -30.55 -3.13 21.98
N GLY A 15 -31.56 -2.65 21.29
CA GLY A 15 -32.93 -2.82 21.69
C GLY A 15 -33.90 -1.93 20.91
N ASP A 16 -35.18 -2.05 21.27
CA ASP A 16 -36.26 -1.27 20.67
C ASP A 16 -36.30 0.15 21.22
N LEU A 17 -36.58 1.12 20.38
CA LEU A 17 -36.89 2.50 20.80
C LEU A 17 -38.37 2.63 21.20
N GLY A 18 -38.69 2.02 22.32
CA GLY A 18 -40.04 1.99 22.86
C GLY A 18 -41.04 1.25 21.95
N SER A 19 -42.20 1.88 21.64
CA SER A 19 -43.22 1.31 20.76
C SER A 19 -43.20 1.90 19.34
N THR A 20 -42.09 2.47 18.93
CA THR A 20 -41.99 3.18 17.66
C THR A 20 -41.75 2.27 16.45
N GLY A 21 -41.34 1.00 16.67
CA GLY A 21 -40.90 0.08 15.65
C GLY A 21 -39.47 0.36 15.17
N TRP A 22 -38.76 1.28 15.82
CA TRP A 22 -37.35 1.55 15.58
C TRP A 22 -36.48 0.78 16.56
N GLU A 23 -35.35 0.28 16.08
CA GLU A 23 -34.29 -0.38 16.84
C GLU A 23 -33.09 0.53 16.98
N TYR A 24 -32.30 0.34 18.03
CA TYR A 24 -31.03 1.02 18.20
C TYR A 24 -29.91 0.03 18.51
N SER A 25 -28.70 0.41 18.08
CA SER A 25 -27.43 -0.19 18.50
C SER A 25 -26.50 0.91 18.97
N ALA A 26 -25.87 0.71 20.11
CA ALA A 26 -24.84 1.61 20.61
C ALA A 26 -23.65 0.80 21.09
N TYR A 27 -22.44 1.18 20.70
CA TYR A 27 -21.25 0.49 21.17
C TYR A 27 -20.09 1.44 21.45
N TYR A 28 -19.22 0.99 22.33
CA TYR A 28 -17.93 1.59 22.59
C TYR A 28 -16.86 0.50 22.53
N GLN A 29 -15.76 0.78 21.83
CA GLN A 29 -14.62 -0.10 21.74
C GLN A 29 -13.33 0.66 22.08
N TYR A 30 -12.49 0.02 22.87
CA TYR A 30 -11.11 0.37 23.10
C TYR A 30 -10.18 -0.73 22.61
N GLY A 31 -9.15 -0.37 21.85
CA GLY A 31 -8.09 -1.26 21.42
C GLY A 31 -6.73 -0.65 21.69
N GLU A 32 -5.77 -1.44 22.19
CA GLU A 32 -4.39 -1.02 22.35
C GLU A 32 -3.46 -2.16 21.97
N THR A 33 -2.45 -1.85 21.14
CA THR A 33 -1.37 -2.78 20.81
C THR A 33 -0.03 -2.13 21.14
N GLN A 34 0.70 -2.76 22.05
CA GLN A 34 2.06 -2.38 22.40
C GLN A 34 3.04 -3.38 21.79
N ARG A 35 4.15 -2.89 21.25
CA ARG A 35 5.22 -3.72 20.71
C ARG A 35 6.57 -3.25 21.24
N ALA A 36 7.36 -4.18 21.73
CA ALA A 36 8.79 -4.00 22.04
C ALA A 36 9.59 -4.94 21.13
N GLN A 37 10.36 -4.36 20.23
CA GLN A 37 11.24 -5.10 19.33
C GLN A 37 12.69 -4.86 19.75
N VAL A 38 13.42 -5.94 20.03
CA VAL A 38 14.84 -5.90 20.31
C VAL A 38 15.56 -6.69 19.23
N SER A 39 16.40 -6.02 18.46
CA SER A 39 17.38 -6.65 17.58
C SER A 39 18.67 -6.90 18.36
N THR A 40 19.37 -7.98 18.06
CA THR A 40 20.56 -8.35 18.80
C THR A 40 21.82 -8.15 17.96
N ARG A 41 22.93 -7.75 18.63
CA ARG A 41 24.26 -7.65 18.03
C ARG A 41 24.32 -6.74 16.81
N GLN A 42 23.65 -5.60 16.87
CA GLN A 42 23.76 -4.59 15.84
C GLN A 42 25.03 -3.75 16.02
N PHE A 43 25.54 -3.23 14.93
CA PHE A 43 26.75 -2.43 14.88
C PHE A 43 26.51 -1.02 15.47
N ASN A 44 27.39 -0.60 16.39
CA ASN A 44 27.42 0.73 16.98
C ASN A 44 28.49 1.59 16.26
N ALA A 45 28.08 2.41 15.29
CA ALA A 45 28.97 3.22 14.48
C ALA A 45 29.72 4.29 15.30
N ALA A 46 29.11 4.82 16.37
CA ALA A 46 29.76 5.76 17.25
C ALA A 46 30.92 5.12 18.01
N ASN A 47 30.68 3.97 18.63
CA ASN A 47 31.72 3.22 19.34
C ASN A 47 32.83 2.75 18.39
N PHE A 48 32.47 2.34 17.17
CA PHE A 48 33.45 1.94 16.16
C PHE A 48 34.37 3.10 15.75
N LYS A 49 33.82 4.29 15.57
CA LYS A 49 34.60 5.50 15.29
C LYS A 49 35.62 5.80 16.37
N TYR A 50 35.23 5.71 17.66
CA TYR A 50 36.15 5.88 18.76
C TYR A 50 37.21 4.80 18.84
N ALA A 51 36.85 3.54 18.59
CA ALA A 51 37.78 2.39 18.61
C ALA A 51 38.83 2.43 17.49
N LEU A 52 38.48 3.02 16.34
CA LEU A 52 39.41 3.23 15.21
C LEU A 52 40.42 4.34 15.49
N ASP A 53 40.04 5.38 16.24
CA ASP A 53 40.94 6.49 16.57
C ASP A 53 41.75 6.16 17.82
N ALA A 54 42.74 5.29 17.62
CA ALA A 54 43.59 4.77 18.66
C ALA A 54 44.99 5.37 18.60
N ALA A 55 45.68 5.33 19.74
CA ALA A 55 47.09 5.65 19.86
C ALA A 55 47.83 4.59 20.73
N GLN A 56 49.16 4.56 20.62
CA GLN A 56 49.96 3.63 21.38
C GLN A 56 50.68 4.34 22.53
N ASN A 57 50.65 3.75 23.72
CA ASN A 57 51.42 4.16 24.87
C ASN A 57 52.91 3.80 24.74
N ALA A 58 53.76 4.37 25.58
CA ALA A 58 55.18 4.10 25.60
C ALA A 58 55.54 2.64 25.95
N ASP A 59 54.62 1.93 26.64
CA ASP A 59 54.73 0.53 26.99
C ASP A 59 54.26 -0.43 25.89
N GLY A 60 53.79 0.11 24.76
CA GLY A 60 53.30 -0.67 23.63
C GLY A 60 51.80 -0.99 23.66
N THR A 61 51.07 -0.67 24.72
CA THR A 61 49.63 -0.85 24.82
C THR A 61 48.90 0.19 24.00
N TYR A 62 47.66 -0.12 23.54
CA TYR A 62 46.82 0.77 22.74
C TYR A 62 45.67 1.35 23.57
N TYR A 63 45.28 2.59 23.33
CA TYR A 63 44.17 3.28 23.96
C TYR A 63 43.40 4.09 22.93
N CYS A 64 42.09 4.39 23.18
CA CYS A 64 41.30 5.27 22.33
C CYS A 64 41.66 6.73 22.64
N LYS A 65 41.90 7.56 21.60
CA LYS A 65 42.33 8.96 21.79
C LYS A 65 41.24 9.82 22.42
N ASP A 66 39.96 9.52 22.17
CA ASP A 66 38.87 10.20 22.85
C ASP A 66 38.87 9.81 24.34
N LYS A 67 39.16 10.79 25.20
CA LYS A 67 39.31 10.56 26.65
C LYS A 67 37.98 10.15 27.31
N THR A 68 36.86 10.59 26.78
CA THR A 68 35.55 10.23 27.31
C THR A 68 35.23 8.76 26.96
N ALA A 69 35.43 8.38 25.72
CA ALA A 69 35.24 6.99 25.28
C ALA A 69 36.21 6.04 26.02
N ASP A 70 37.44 6.44 26.16
CA ASP A 70 38.47 5.69 26.89
C ASP A 70 38.08 5.46 28.36
N ALA A 71 37.60 6.50 29.04
CA ALA A 71 37.10 6.43 30.42
C ALA A 71 35.85 5.54 30.57
N PHE A 72 35.04 5.39 29.51
CA PHE A 72 33.91 4.48 29.46
C PHE A 72 34.26 3.07 28.96
N GLY A 73 35.55 2.74 28.85
CA GLY A 73 36.03 1.39 28.52
C GLY A 73 36.13 1.13 27.02
N CYS A 74 36.41 2.14 26.22
CA CYS A 74 36.68 1.99 24.78
C CYS A 74 37.81 0.99 24.56
N VAL A 75 37.58 0.03 23.65
CA VAL A 75 38.57 -0.96 23.25
C VAL A 75 39.04 -0.60 21.82
N PRO A 76 40.33 -0.20 21.67
CA PRO A 76 40.91 0.04 20.35
C PRO A 76 40.75 -1.16 19.44
N ILE A 77 40.34 -0.94 18.17
CA ILE A 77 40.07 -2.05 17.23
C ILE A 77 41.13 -2.14 16.15
N ASN A 78 41.53 -3.37 15.86
CA ASN A 78 42.34 -3.66 14.67
C ASN A 78 41.47 -4.33 13.60
N VAL A 79 41.23 -3.64 12.49
CA VAL A 79 40.40 -4.13 11.39
C VAL A 79 41.22 -4.82 10.28
N PHE A 80 42.52 -4.91 10.42
CA PHE A 80 43.40 -5.49 9.41
C PHE A 80 43.76 -6.96 9.75
N GLY A 81 43.45 -7.82 8.80
CA GLY A 81 43.74 -9.25 8.88
C GLY A 81 42.58 -10.11 9.44
N ILE A 82 42.54 -11.34 8.97
CA ILE A 82 41.50 -12.30 9.38
C ILE A 82 41.75 -12.69 10.85
N GLY A 83 40.73 -12.57 11.70
CA GLY A 83 40.78 -12.92 13.12
C GLY A 83 41.42 -11.87 14.02
N SER A 84 41.71 -10.65 13.53
CA SER A 84 42.26 -9.54 14.29
C SER A 84 41.28 -8.93 15.30
N ILE A 85 39.96 -9.05 15.06
CA ILE A 85 38.92 -8.55 15.96
C ILE A 85 38.69 -9.54 17.09
N THR A 86 39.05 -9.14 18.31
CA THR A 86 38.86 -9.96 19.50
C THR A 86 37.43 -9.91 20.02
N PRO A 87 37.01 -10.82 20.90
CA PRO A 87 35.69 -10.74 21.54
C PRO A 87 35.45 -9.41 22.28
N GLU A 88 36.46 -8.84 22.92
CA GLU A 88 36.38 -7.56 23.64
C GLU A 88 36.14 -6.41 22.65
N MET A 89 36.89 -6.35 21.56
CA MET A 89 36.70 -5.38 20.47
C MET A 89 35.28 -5.50 19.89
N SER A 90 34.82 -6.74 19.61
CA SER A 90 33.47 -7.00 19.11
C SER A 90 32.40 -6.53 20.09
N ASN A 91 32.56 -6.84 21.39
CA ASN A 91 31.59 -6.44 22.41
C ASN A 91 31.47 -4.92 22.58
N TRP A 92 32.55 -4.16 22.35
CA TRP A 92 32.54 -2.70 22.40
C TRP A 92 31.74 -2.08 21.26
N ILE A 93 31.81 -2.64 20.04
CA ILE A 93 31.22 -2.08 18.82
C ILE A 93 29.82 -2.61 18.52
N ILE A 94 29.27 -3.50 19.35
CA ILE A 94 27.90 -4.02 19.18
C ILE A 94 27.00 -3.54 20.30
N TYR A 95 25.70 -3.46 19.99
CA TYR A 95 24.64 -3.19 20.95
C TYR A 95 23.33 -3.87 20.54
N ASN A 96 22.32 -3.79 21.36
CA ASN A 96 21.00 -4.33 21.09
C ASN A 96 20.00 -3.18 20.96
N PRO A 97 19.71 -2.69 19.74
CA PRO A 97 18.73 -1.64 19.54
C PRO A 97 17.34 -2.11 19.94
N MET A 98 16.56 -1.19 20.48
CA MET A 98 15.18 -1.40 20.84
C MET A 98 14.29 -0.36 20.19
N THR A 99 13.21 -0.82 19.56
CA THR A 99 12.11 0.01 19.09
C THR A 99 10.87 -0.32 19.90
N PHE A 100 10.25 0.70 20.44
CA PHE A 100 8.98 0.59 21.15
C PHE A 100 7.87 1.27 20.35
N SER A 101 6.72 0.60 20.19
CA SER A 101 5.57 1.20 19.52
C SER A 101 4.28 0.93 20.30
N ASN A 102 3.35 1.87 20.19
CA ASN A 102 2.02 1.78 20.78
C ASN A 102 1.00 2.37 19.81
N ILE A 103 -0.05 1.61 19.55
CA ILE A 103 -1.20 2.02 18.74
C ILE A 103 -2.43 1.91 19.61
N LYS A 104 -3.26 2.97 19.65
CA LYS A 104 -4.53 3.01 20.38
C LYS A 104 -5.66 3.38 19.44
N LEU A 105 -6.81 2.78 19.69
CA LEU A 105 -8.05 3.03 18.97
C LEU A 105 -9.20 3.13 19.97
N HIS A 106 -9.99 4.19 19.87
CA HIS A 106 -11.27 4.35 20.51
C HIS A 106 -12.34 4.51 19.44
N VAL A 107 -13.44 3.78 19.55
CA VAL A 107 -14.61 3.93 18.68
C VAL A 107 -15.85 3.99 19.56
N ALA A 108 -16.70 4.97 19.32
CA ALA A 108 -18.03 5.07 19.89
C ALA A 108 -19.02 5.27 18.75
N ALA A 109 -20.08 4.47 18.68
CA ALA A 109 -21.09 4.59 17.66
C ALA A 109 -22.50 4.43 18.25
N PHE A 110 -23.44 5.09 17.59
CA PHE A 110 -24.87 4.95 17.82
C PHE A 110 -25.57 4.88 16.47
N ASP A 111 -26.33 3.83 16.27
CA ASP A 111 -27.05 3.54 15.05
C ASP A 111 -28.52 3.29 15.37
N THR A 112 -29.41 3.66 14.45
CA THR A 112 -30.83 3.37 14.55
C THR A 112 -31.38 2.96 13.20
N THR A 113 -32.31 2.02 13.19
CA THR A 113 -32.98 1.53 11.98
C THR A 113 -34.47 1.33 12.24
N GLY A 114 -35.28 1.54 11.23
CA GLY A 114 -36.72 1.35 11.34
C GLY A 114 -37.45 1.76 10.07
N ASP A 115 -38.76 1.58 10.07
CA ASP A 115 -39.63 1.93 8.94
C ASP A 115 -40.24 3.30 9.11
N ILE A 116 -40.33 4.03 8.00
CA ILE A 116 -41.02 5.32 7.89
C ILE A 116 -42.24 5.14 6.99
N THR A 117 -43.43 5.40 7.53
CA THR A 117 -44.69 5.35 6.76
C THR A 117 -45.21 6.75 6.47
N LEU A 118 -45.38 7.05 5.19
CA LEU A 118 -45.92 8.30 4.68
C LEU A 118 -47.23 8.03 3.88
N GLY A 119 -48.39 8.14 4.52
CA GLY A 119 -49.65 7.71 3.95
C GLY A 119 -49.67 6.18 3.80
N ASP A 120 -49.86 5.71 2.55
CA ASP A 120 -49.87 4.26 2.25
C ASP A 120 -48.51 3.72 1.83
N TYR A 121 -47.46 4.55 1.86
CA TYR A 121 -46.13 4.18 1.41
C TYR A 121 -45.17 4.01 2.61
N THR A 122 -44.51 2.86 2.70
CA THR A 122 -43.54 2.53 3.76
C THR A 122 -42.17 2.27 3.13
N PHE A 123 -41.11 2.81 3.71
CA PHE A 123 -39.73 2.57 3.34
C PHE A 123 -38.87 2.43 4.58
N SER A 124 -37.78 1.67 4.49
CA SER A 124 -36.86 1.50 5.61
C SER A 124 -35.77 2.56 5.62
N ALA A 125 -35.37 2.98 6.81
CA ALA A 125 -34.33 3.97 7.03
C ALA A 125 -33.34 3.51 8.10
N ALA A 126 -32.07 3.80 7.90
CA ALA A 126 -31.02 3.68 8.90
C ALA A 126 -30.26 4.99 9.01
N ALA A 127 -29.84 5.36 10.22
CA ALA A 127 -28.99 6.53 10.45
C ALA A 127 -28.05 6.26 11.63
N GLY A 128 -26.85 6.82 11.57
CA GLY A 128 -25.90 6.64 12.65
C GLY A 128 -24.89 7.77 12.76
N ILE A 129 -24.23 7.78 13.91
CA ILE A 129 -23.10 8.65 14.22
C ILE A 129 -21.96 7.80 14.81
N GLU A 130 -20.75 8.04 14.35
CA GLU A 130 -19.54 7.38 14.83
C GLU A 130 -18.48 8.40 15.21
N ARG A 131 -17.83 8.21 16.34
CA ARG A 131 -16.62 8.92 16.73
C ARG A 131 -15.48 7.92 16.83
N LYS A 132 -14.39 8.19 16.11
CA LYS A 132 -13.17 7.39 16.09
C LYS A 132 -11.98 8.26 16.48
N GLU A 133 -11.14 7.75 17.39
CA GLU A 133 -9.89 8.38 17.79
C GLU A 133 -8.77 7.36 17.68
N GLU A 134 -7.74 7.68 16.91
CA GLU A 134 -6.58 6.84 16.68
C GLU A 134 -5.32 7.59 17.10
N SER A 135 -4.41 6.90 17.76
CA SER A 135 -3.07 7.43 18.03
C SER A 135 -2.03 6.35 17.86
N SER A 136 -0.87 6.73 17.33
CA SER A 136 0.27 5.85 17.13
C SER A 136 1.56 6.56 17.49
N PHE A 137 2.46 5.84 18.14
CA PHE A 137 3.85 6.24 18.15
C PHE A 137 4.77 5.03 17.94
N GLU A 138 5.85 5.25 17.22
CA GLU A 138 6.98 4.34 17.13
C GLU A 138 8.25 5.09 17.52
N LEU A 139 8.96 4.57 18.52
CA LEU A 139 10.14 5.19 19.10
C LEU A 139 11.35 4.26 18.99
N PRO A 140 12.18 4.39 17.96
CA PRO A 140 13.49 3.75 17.89
C PRO A 140 14.43 4.31 18.96
N ASP A 141 15.47 3.54 19.35
CA ASP A 141 16.46 4.04 20.29
C ASP A 141 17.29 5.22 19.73
N GLY A 142 18.01 5.92 20.62
CA GLY A 142 18.70 7.15 20.25
C GLY A 142 19.83 6.98 19.22
N LEU A 143 20.43 5.78 19.07
CA LEU A 143 21.44 5.55 18.03
C LEU A 143 20.79 5.33 16.68
N GLN A 144 19.65 4.64 16.64
CA GLN A 144 18.84 4.50 15.43
C GLN A 144 18.32 5.86 14.93
N GLN A 145 17.79 6.68 15.85
CA GLN A 145 17.30 8.03 15.50
C GLN A 145 18.39 8.96 14.98
N LYS A 146 19.64 8.76 15.39
CA LYS A 146 20.79 9.59 14.95
C LYS A 146 21.55 8.98 13.77
N GLY A 147 21.15 7.82 13.25
CA GLY A 147 21.89 7.09 12.22
C GLY A 147 23.29 6.62 12.68
N LEU A 148 23.48 6.42 13.98
CA LEU A 148 24.75 5.98 14.59
C LEU A 148 24.78 4.46 14.84
N HIS A 149 24.04 3.71 14.08
CA HIS A 149 24.04 2.24 14.09
C HIS A 149 24.36 1.69 12.70
N GLY A 150 24.44 0.38 12.53
CA GLY A 150 24.77 -0.26 11.26
C GLY A 150 23.64 -0.31 10.22
N GLY A 151 22.52 0.34 10.48
CA GLY A 151 21.37 0.44 9.57
C GLY A 151 21.02 1.89 9.24
N ASN A 152 19.87 2.08 8.60
CA ASN A 152 19.37 3.40 8.23
C ASN A 152 18.94 4.22 9.45
N GLN A 153 19.08 5.53 9.36
CA GLN A 153 18.48 6.45 10.34
C GLN A 153 16.95 6.32 10.30
N ILE A 154 16.35 6.10 11.47
CA ILE A 154 14.91 5.95 11.63
C ILE A 154 14.46 6.93 12.71
N PRO A 155 13.81 8.06 12.36
CA PRO A 155 13.29 8.99 13.35
C PRO A 155 12.07 8.39 14.07
N ALA A 156 11.66 9.03 15.17
CA ALA A 156 10.41 8.68 15.82
C ALA A 156 9.22 9.07 14.93
N GLU A 157 8.19 8.24 14.92
CA GLU A 157 6.86 8.53 14.37
C GLU A 157 5.91 8.78 15.54
N ILE A 158 5.19 9.89 15.53
CA ILE A 158 4.19 10.25 16.55
C ILE A 158 3.06 10.98 15.84
N GLY A 159 1.85 10.43 15.93
CA GLY A 159 0.68 11.04 15.32
C GLY A 159 -0.63 10.58 15.98
N ASP A 160 -1.62 11.40 15.80
CA ASP A 160 -3.00 11.13 16.18
C ASP A 160 -3.95 11.66 15.10
N GLN A 161 -5.09 11.01 14.99
CA GLN A 161 -6.18 11.39 14.11
C GLN A 161 -7.49 11.02 14.77
N ASP A 162 -8.45 11.93 14.70
CA ASP A 162 -9.81 11.65 15.10
C ASP A 162 -10.79 12.01 13.98
N SER A 163 -11.92 11.32 13.96
CA SER A 163 -13.00 11.58 13.01
C SER A 163 -14.36 11.48 13.68
N THR A 164 -15.32 12.23 13.13
CA THR A 164 -16.74 12.09 13.45
C THR A 164 -17.50 11.88 12.14
N GLY A 165 -18.13 10.71 12.01
CA GLY A 165 -18.91 10.32 10.84
C GLY A 165 -20.42 10.34 11.15
N MET A 166 -21.21 10.75 10.18
CA MET A 166 -22.68 10.63 10.19
C MET A 166 -23.13 10.02 8.89
N TYR A 167 -24.12 9.14 8.95
CA TYR A 167 -24.67 8.54 7.76
C TYR A 167 -26.19 8.41 7.83
N VAL A 168 -26.81 8.31 6.64
CA VAL A 168 -28.19 7.93 6.44
C VAL A 168 -28.27 6.98 5.26
N GLU A 169 -29.06 5.92 5.42
CA GLU A 169 -29.41 4.96 4.38
C GLU A 169 -30.93 4.85 4.26
N LEU A 170 -31.43 4.81 3.02
CA LEU A 170 -32.84 4.69 2.74
C LEU A 170 -33.06 3.56 1.74
N LEU A 171 -34.04 2.71 1.99
CA LEU A 171 -34.40 1.59 1.13
C LEU A 171 -35.89 1.73 0.77
N PHE A 172 -36.14 1.99 -0.51
CA PHE A 172 -37.45 2.27 -1.06
C PHE A 172 -37.97 1.08 -1.87
N PRO A 173 -38.99 0.35 -1.42
CA PRO A 173 -39.72 -0.61 -2.25
C PRO A 173 -40.57 0.18 -3.27
N LEU A 174 -40.09 0.29 -4.51
CA LEU A 174 -40.73 1.12 -5.53
C LEU A 174 -41.96 0.44 -6.15
N ILE A 175 -41.85 -0.87 -6.40
CA ILE A 175 -42.91 -1.68 -7.05
C ILE A 175 -42.87 -3.06 -6.43
N GLU A 176 -44.05 -3.62 -6.14
CA GLU A 176 -44.23 -4.99 -5.62
C GLU A 176 -45.37 -5.70 -6.35
N GLY A 177 -45.20 -6.97 -6.68
CA GLY A 177 -46.27 -7.89 -7.14
C GLY A 177 -46.86 -7.53 -8.51
N MET A 178 -46.10 -6.86 -9.39
CA MET A 178 -46.51 -6.63 -10.78
C MET A 178 -45.95 -7.67 -11.75
N PRO A 179 -46.62 -7.94 -12.89
CA PRO A 179 -46.05 -8.79 -13.93
C PRO A 179 -44.68 -8.27 -14.38
N TYR A 180 -43.66 -9.15 -14.34
CA TYR A 180 -42.24 -8.86 -14.64
C TYR A 180 -41.55 -7.90 -13.64
N VAL A 181 -42.21 -7.55 -12.54
CA VAL A 181 -41.62 -6.76 -11.44
C VAL A 181 -42.18 -7.30 -10.14
N ASP A 182 -41.70 -8.46 -9.72
CA ASP A 182 -42.10 -9.04 -8.45
C ASP A 182 -41.67 -8.13 -7.29
N ASN A 183 -40.46 -7.61 -7.37
CA ASN A 183 -39.97 -6.59 -6.44
C ASN A 183 -38.95 -5.66 -7.14
N LEU A 184 -39.12 -4.35 -6.96
CA LEU A 184 -38.15 -3.35 -7.39
C LEU A 184 -37.83 -2.46 -6.19
N VAL A 185 -36.59 -2.55 -5.73
CA VAL A 185 -36.09 -1.81 -4.56
C VAL A 185 -34.99 -0.87 -4.98
N MET A 186 -35.07 0.37 -4.53
CA MET A 186 -34.02 1.38 -4.66
C MET A 186 -33.36 1.59 -3.28
N GLU A 187 -32.06 1.56 -3.25
CA GLU A 187 -31.26 1.90 -2.08
C GLU A 187 -30.49 3.18 -2.33
N THR A 188 -30.41 4.07 -1.35
CA THR A 188 -29.53 5.23 -1.39
C THR A 188 -28.89 5.46 -0.03
N ALA A 189 -27.62 5.82 -0.02
CA ALA A 189 -26.88 6.12 1.20
C ALA A 189 -26.03 7.38 1.01
N PHE A 190 -25.89 8.12 2.09
CA PHE A 190 -25.00 9.25 2.22
C PHE A 190 -24.24 9.18 3.53
N ARG A 191 -22.91 9.38 3.48
CA ARG A 191 -22.04 9.48 4.64
C ARG A 191 -21.18 10.72 4.54
N GLN A 192 -21.00 11.42 5.66
CA GLN A 192 -20.04 12.49 5.81
C GLN A 192 -19.19 12.23 7.05
N ASP A 193 -17.87 12.27 6.89
CA ASP A 193 -16.90 12.20 7.97
C ASP A 193 -16.15 13.53 8.07
N ASP A 194 -15.84 13.97 9.29
CA ASP A 194 -15.03 15.16 9.58
C ASP A 194 -13.79 14.70 10.34
N TYR A 195 -12.64 14.71 9.66
CA TYR A 195 -11.34 14.30 10.17
C TYR A 195 -10.56 15.48 10.70
N SER A 196 -9.87 15.32 11.83
CA SER A 196 -8.98 16.35 12.39
C SER A 196 -7.81 16.70 11.48
N THR A 197 -7.45 15.84 10.53
CA THR A 197 -6.27 15.96 9.68
C THR A 197 -6.55 16.50 8.30
N ILE A 198 -7.62 16.05 7.65
CA ILE A 198 -7.95 16.38 6.25
C ILE A 198 -9.28 17.14 6.10
N GLY A 199 -10.06 17.30 7.21
CA GLY A 199 -11.37 17.93 7.16
C GLY A 199 -12.47 16.98 6.71
N LYS A 200 -13.45 17.51 5.97
CA LYS A 200 -14.68 16.80 5.63
C LYS A 200 -14.54 16.00 4.35
N THR A 201 -14.97 14.75 4.41
CA THR A 201 -15.13 13.85 3.26
C THR A 201 -16.58 13.40 3.13
N THR A 202 -16.99 13.01 1.94
CA THR A 202 -18.34 12.52 1.65
C THR A 202 -18.27 11.23 0.84
N ALA A 203 -19.20 10.32 1.09
CA ALA A 203 -19.40 9.11 0.29
C ALA A 203 -20.90 8.94 0.00
N THR A 204 -21.20 8.48 -1.21
CA THR A 204 -22.58 8.29 -1.67
C THR A 204 -22.73 6.92 -2.30
N LYS A 205 -23.94 6.34 -2.19
CA LYS A 205 -24.29 5.07 -2.83
C LYS A 205 -25.70 5.14 -3.38
N PHE A 206 -25.88 4.59 -4.57
CA PHE A 206 -27.18 4.36 -5.19
C PHE A 206 -27.22 2.91 -5.70
N GLY A 207 -28.22 2.16 -5.28
CA GLY A 207 -28.43 0.76 -5.64
C GLY A 207 -29.83 0.53 -6.19
N LEU A 208 -29.93 -0.44 -7.11
CA LEU A 208 -31.19 -0.93 -7.64
C LEU A 208 -31.19 -2.46 -7.61
N LEU A 209 -32.22 -3.04 -7.01
CA LEU A 209 -32.48 -4.46 -7.01
C LEU A 209 -33.84 -4.70 -7.69
N TRP A 210 -33.82 -5.43 -8.79
CA TRP A 210 -35.02 -5.77 -9.55
C TRP A 210 -35.19 -7.29 -9.61
N THR A 211 -36.12 -7.80 -8.83
CA THR A 211 -36.61 -9.18 -8.92
C THR A 211 -37.71 -9.22 -9.94
N ILE A 212 -37.43 -9.82 -11.11
CA ILE A 212 -38.34 -9.88 -12.26
C ILE A 212 -39.43 -10.88 -11.97
N ASN A 213 -39.04 -12.04 -11.41
CA ASN A 213 -39.88 -13.17 -11.02
C ASN A 213 -39.07 -14.11 -10.10
N ASP A 214 -39.60 -15.27 -9.75
CA ASP A 214 -38.94 -16.28 -8.90
C ASP A 214 -37.58 -16.79 -9.45
N GLU A 215 -37.28 -16.55 -10.74
CA GLU A 215 -36.08 -17.07 -11.39
C GLU A 215 -35.00 -16.00 -11.60
N TRP A 216 -35.36 -14.74 -11.85
CA TRP A 216 -34.45 -13.72 -12.30
C TRP A 216 -34.41 -12.51 -11.37
N THR A 217 -33.20 -12.19 -10.92
CA THR A 217 -32.93 -10.95 -10.20
C THR A 217 -31.78 -10.19 -10.88
N ILE A 218 -31.95 -8.90 -11.07
CA ILE A 218 -30.94 -7.98 -11.58
C ILE A 218 -30.58 -7.02 -10.43
N ARG A 219 -29.29 -6.74 -10.28
CA ARG A 219 -28.76 -5.80 -9.30
C ARG A 219 -27.75 -4.86 -9.93
N SER A 220 -27.76 -3.60 -9.51
CA SER A 220 -26.76 -2.61 -9.92
C SER A 220 -26.49 -1.67 -8.77
N VAL A 221 -25.22 -1.32 -8.57
CA VAL A 221 -24.80 -0.33 -7.58
C VAL A 221 -23.82 0.62 -8.24
N VAL A 222 -24.01 1.92 -7.98
CA VAL A 222 -23.04 2.97 -8.24
C VAL A 222 -22.74 3.65 -6.90
N GLY A 223 -21.48 3.79 -6.55
CA GLY A 223 -21.10 4.39 -5.27
C GLY A 223 -19.72 5.00 -5.30
N GLU A 224 -19.57 6.03 -4.50
CA GLU A 224 -18.31 6.67 -4.19
C GLU A 224 -17.88 6.26 -2.78
N ALA A 225 -16.63 5.82 -2.63
CA ALA A 225 -16.02 5.51 -1.34
C ALA A 225 -14.79 6.39 -1.12
N VAL A 226 -14.44 6.62 0.14
CA VAL A 226 -13.33 7.49 0.53
C VAL A 226 -12.42 6.75 1.50
N ARG A 227 -11.11 6.89 1.30
CA ARG A 227 -10.09 6.47 2.27
C ARG A 227 -9.30 7.68 2.76
N ALA A 228 -9.38 7.97 4.06
CA ALA A 228 -8.50 8.95 4.68
C ALA A 228 -7.06 8.41 4.78
N PRO A 229 -6.03 9.28 4.75
CA PRO A 229 -4.66 8.87 5.00
C PRO A 229 -4.50 8.26 6.40
N SER A 230 -3.63 7.27 6.52
CA SER A 230 -3.27 6.69 7.81
C SER A 230 -2.35 7.63 8.61
N ILE A 231 -2.20 7.36 9.91
CA ILE A 231 -1.25 8.10 10.76
C ILE A 231 0.17 8.04 10.15
N SER A 232 0.58 6.91 9.61
CA SER A 232 1.91 6.77 8.99
C SER A 232 2.04 7.56 7.69
N ASP A 233 0.98 7.62 6.85
CA ASP A 233 0.99 8.44 5.63
C ASP A 233 1.22 9.92 5.96
N LEU A 234 0.69 10.40 7.09
CA LEU A 234 0.78 11.80 7.51
C LEU A 234 2.03 12.11 8.34
N PHE A 235 2.39 11.23 9.28
CA PHE A 235 3.32 11.55 10.37
C PHE A 235 4.60 10.74 10.38
N ALA A 236 4.80 9.77 9.45
CA ALA A 236 6.07 9.06 9.37
C ALA A 236 7.23 10.04 9.19
N GLY A 237 8.18 9.96 10.09
CA GLY A 237 9.38 10.80 10.02
C GLY A 237 10.23 10.46 8.81
N ALA A 238 11.00 11.44 8.31
CA ALA A 238 11.88 11.23 7.18
C ALA A 238 12.99 10.23 7.52
N SER A 239 12.84 9.00 7.05
CA SER A 239 13.77 7.89 7.26
C SER A 239 14.79 7.81 6.15
N GLN A 240 16.03 7.50 6.52
CA GLN A 240 17.11 7.26 5.57
C GLN A 240 16.85 5.98 4.79
N THR A 241 17.19 6.01 3.50
CA THR A 241 17.16 4.83 2.64
C THR A 241 18.31 4.89 1.63
N TRP A 242 18.57 3.77 0.97
CA TRP A 242 19.58 3.65 -0.06
C TRP A 242 19.03 2.81 -1.20
N THR A 243 19.07 3.33 -2.42
CA THR A 243 18.56 2.60 -3.58
C THR A 243 19.43 2.86 -4.83
N GLY A 244 19.37 1.94 -5.77
CA GLY A 244 19.86 2.15 -7.11
C GLY A 244 18.84 2.98 -7.91
N ILE A 245 19.31 4.02 -8.58
CA ILE A 245 18.46 4.87 -9.43
C ILE A 245 19.07 4.92 -10.82
N PRO A 246 18.38 4.45 -11.87
CA PRO A 246 18.80 4.65 -13.25
C PRO A 246 18.71 6.14 -13.58
N ASP A 247 19.86 6.78 -13.80
CA ASP A 247 19.91 8.20 -14.16
C ASP A 247 19.57 8.36 -15.64
N PRO A 248 18.52 9.12 -16.03
CA PRO A 248 18.20 9.37 -17.43
C PRO A 248 19.33 10.03 -18.23
N CYS A 249 20.22 10.76 -17.55
CA CYS A 249 21.37 11.42 -18.19
C CYS A 249 22.59 10.51 -18.33
N ALA A 250 22.57 9.29 -17.77
CA ALA A 250 23.69 8.36 -17.82
C ALA A 250 24.07 8.04 -19.28
N GLY A 251 25.36 7.92 -19.53
CA GLY A 251 25.90 7.57 -20.84
C GLY A 251 25.98 8.72 -21.87
N LEU A 252 25.36 9.87 -21.58
CA LEU A 252 25.47 11.02 -22.50
C LEU A 252 26.93 11.51 -22.63
N GLY A 253 27.39 11.66 -23.87
CA GLY A 253 28.77 12.04 -24.19
C GLY A 253 29.78 10.89 -24.10
N THR A 254 29.39 9.68 -23.78
CA THR A 254 30.23 8.48 -23.81
C THR A 254 30.20 7.80 -25.19
N GLU A 255 31.16 6.88 -25.46
CA GLU A 255 31.16 6.07 -26.69
C GLU A 255 29.97 5.10 -26.80
N GLN A 256 29.45 4.64 -25.66
CA GLN A 256 28.29 3.75 -25.59
C GLN A 256 26.96 4.48 -25.87
N GLY A 257 27.00 5.82 -25.85
CA GLY A 257 25.80 6.65 -25.95
C GLY A 257 24.95 6.63 -24.70
N GLY A 258 23.99 7.51 -24.66
CA GLY A 258 23.00 7.62 -23.56
C GLY A 258 21.58 7.57 -24.10
N SER A 259 20.66 8.26 -23.43
CA SER A 259 19.26 8.36 -23.84
C SER A 259 19.14 8.87 -25.30
N THR A 260 18.23 8.27 -26.05
CA THR A 260 17.82 8.73 -27.39
C THR A 260 16.63 9.68 -27.36
N ASN A 261 16.00 9.86 -26.18
CA ASN A 261 14.87 10.77 -25.99
C ASN A 261 15.36 12.23 -26.10
N ALA A 262 14.83 12.98 -27.07
CA ALA A 262 15.23 14.35 -27.32
C ALA A 262 14.98 15.30 -26.12
N ASN A 263 13.90 15.10 -25.36
CA ASN A 263 13.62 15.89 -24.16
C ASN A 263 14.68 15.62 -23.08
N VAL A 264 14.99 14.35 -22.82
CA VAL A 264 16.03 13.95 -21.87
C VAL A 264 17.37 14.58 -22.24
N ILE A 265 17.77 14.47 -23.50
CA ILE A 265 19.05 15.08 -23.99
C ILE A 265 19.07 16.59 -23.77
N ALA A 266 17.98 17.30 -24.11
CA ALA A 266 17.89 18.74 -23.96
C ALA A 266 17.92 19.14 -22.46
N ASN A 267 17.14 18.47 -21.63
CA ASN A 267 17.04 18.76 -20.20
C ASN A 267 18.35 18.44 -19.46
N CYS A 268 18.99 17.32 -19.75
CA CYS A 268 20.31 16.96 -19.19
C CYS A 268 21.37 18.01 -19.54
N ASN A 269 21.40 18.49 -20.80
CA ASN A 269 22.34 19.54 -21.21
C ASN A 269 22.03 20.92 -20.59
N SER A 270 20.83 21.16 -20.09
CA SER A 270 20.49 22.40 -19.41
C SER A 270 20.93 22.43 -17.94
N VAL A 271 21.24 21.28 -17.34
CA VAL A 271 21.76 21.17 -15.97
C VAL A 271 23.29 21.37 -16.01
N ALA A 272 23.77 22.44 -15.42
CA ALA A 272 25.17 22.88 -15.53
C ALA A 272 26.21 21.79 -15.17
N THR A 273 25.98 21.03 -14.07
CA THR A 273 26.89 19.95 -13.66
C THR A 273 26.89 18.78 -14.63
N VAL A 274 25.73 18.43 -15.19
CA VAL A 274 25.58 17.38 -16.20
C VAL A 274 26.20 17.80 -17.52
N ALA A 275 25.91 19.01 -18.00
CA ALA A 275 26.50 19.56 -19.22
C ALA A 275 28.04 19.61 -19.17
N ASN A 276 28.59 19.98 -18.00
CA ASN A 276 30.03 19.95 -17.77
C ASN A 276 30.60 18.54 -17.84
N ALA A 277 29.91 17.54 -17.22
CA ALA A 277 30.33 16.14 -17.29
C ALA A 277 30.27 15.58 -18.72
N ILE A 278 29.21 15.88 -19.47
CA ILE A 278 29.07 15.48 -20.89
C ILE A 278 30.22 16.02 -21.73
N THR A 279 30.67 17.26 -21.49
CA THR A 279 31.70 17.95 -22.28
C THR A 279 33.11 17.60 -21.85
N ASN A 280 33.38 17.56 -20.54
CA ASN A 280 34.72 17.47 -19.94
C ASN A 280 35.01 16.10 -19.31
N GLY A 281 34.02 15.21 -19.26
CA GLY A 281 34.10 13.92 -18.62
C GLY A 281 33.66 13.93 -17.17
N SER A 282 33.41 12.74 -16.64
CA SER A 282 33.01 12.50 -15.24
C SER A 282 34.00 11.54 -14.56
N PHE A 283 34.06 11.61 -13.22
CA PHE A 283 34.91 10.70 -12.43
C PHE A 283 34.26 9.33 -12.34
N ASP A 284 34.95 8.31 -12.85
CA ASP A 284 34.55 6.91 -12.68
C ASP A 284 35.16 6.35 -11.38
N ALA A 285 34.31 6.03 -10.41
CA ALA A 285 34.75 5.56 -9.10
C ALA A 285 35.38 4.16 -9.12
N GLU A 286 35.07 3.31 -10.11
CA GLU A 286 35.64 1.97 -10.26
C GLU A 286 37.04 2.04 -10.90
N GLN A 287 37.20 2.90 -11.86
CA GLN A 287 38.47 3.09 -12.55
C GLN A 287 39.41 4.06 -11.82
N GLY A 288 38.86 4.91 -10.94
CA GLY A 288 39.61 5.93 -10.22
C GLY A 288 40.15 7.07 -11.08
N LEU A 289 39.52 7.32 -12.24
CA LEU A 289 39.97 8.35 -13.21
C LEU A 289 38.76 9.03 -13.87
N THR A 290 39.03 10.17 -14.53
CA THR A 290 38.01 10.85 -15.32
C THR A 290 37.92 10.19 -16.72
N VAL A 291 36.70 9.83 -17.11
CA VAL A 291 36.34 9.21 -18.38
C VAL A 291 35.45 10.14 -19.20
N PRO A 292 35.41 10.01 -20.54
CA PRO A 292 34.56 10.85 -21.40
C PRO A 292 33.07 10.74 -21.04
N GLY A 293 32.34 11.84 -21.08
CA GLY A 293 30.90 11.92 -20.87
C GLY A 293 30.47 11.72 -19.42
N LEU A 294 29.16 11.62 -19.20
CA LEU A 294 28.59 11.26 -17.90
C LEU A 294 28.53 9.73 -17.79
N ALA A 295 29.67 9.13 -17.48
CA ALA A 295 29.79 7.70 -17.32
C ALA A 295 29.32 7.26 -15.92
N TYR A 296 28.59 6.16 -15.88
CA TYR A 296 28.16 5.53 -14.65
C TYR A 296 28.78 4.15 -14.52
N SER A 297 29.55 3.96 -13.47
CA SER A 297 29.96 2.65 -12.98
C SER A 297 28.89 2.06 -12.06
N GLN A 298 29.01 0.79 -11.73
CA GLN A 298 28.12 0.14 -10.75
C GLN A 298 28.14 0.87 -9.40
N LEU A 299 29.28 1.40 -8.98
CA LEU A 299 29.41 2.17 -7.73
C LEU A 299 28.66 3.52 -7.77
N ASN A 300 28.48 4.12 -8.94
CA ASN A 300 27.75 5.38 -9.09
C ASN A 300 26.23 5.21 -9.12
N THR A 301 25.72 4.01 -9.42
CA THR A 301 24.29 3.74 -9.56
C THR A 301 23.70 3.02 -8.35
N GLN A 302 24.55 2.34 -7.58
CA GLN A 302 24.13 1.62 -6.38
C GLN A 302 24.18 2.51 -5.14
N ASN A 303 23.22 2.29 -4.24
CA ASN A 303 23.21 2.90 -2.91
C ASN A 303 23.27 4.45 -2.94
N ILE A 304 22.44 5.08 -3.77
CA ILE A 304 22.25 6.53 -3.72
C ILE A 304 21.46 6.85 -2.44
N TYR A 305 21.99 7.79 -1.65
CA TYR A 305 21.35 8.25 -0.42
C TYR A 305 19.97 8.81 -0.70
N GLY A 306 18.99 8.42 0.12
CA GLY A 306 17.63 8.92 0.02
C GLY A 306 16.96 9.15 1.36
N MET A 307 15.90 9.95 1.34
CA MET A 307 15.01 10.18 2.47
C MET A 307 13.58 9.88 2.05
N VAL A 308 12.88 9.09 2.86
CA VAL A 308 11.47 8.72 2.64
C VAL A 308 10.65 9.01 3.89
N GLY A 309 9.42 9.48 3.74
CA GLY A 309 8.60 9.82 4.89
C GLY A 309 7.16 10.11 4.54
N GLY A 310 6.35 10.35 5.57
CA GLY A 310 4.97 10.80 5.44
C GLY A 310 4.89 12.27 5.02
N ASN A 311 3.67 12.70 4.73
CA ASN A 311 3.38 14.08 4.33
C ASN A 311 2.04 14.52 4.90
N ARG A 312 2.04 15.54 5.74
CA ARG A 312 0.82 16.11 6.34
C ARG A 312 -0.08 16.86 5.37
N GLY A 313 0.37 17.04 4.14
CA GLY A 313 -0.39 17.72 3.08
C GLY A 313 -1.17 16.78 2.18
N VAL A 314 -1.15 15.47 2.42
CA VAL A 314 -1.98 14.53 1.64
C VAL A 314 -3.42 14.56 2.12
N GLY A 315 -4.35 14.48 1.15
CA GLY A 315 -5.79 14.37 1.34
C GLY A 315 -6.27 12.91 1.28
N GLU A 316 -7.56 12.76 1.10
CA GLU A 316 -8.24 11.47 0.88
C GLU A 316 -7.94 10.87 -0.49
N GLU A 317 -8.13 9.57 -0.62
CA GLU A 317 -8.37 8.87 -1.89
C GLU A 317 -9.88 8.74 -2.11
N THR A 318 -10.31 8.84 -3.34
CA THR A 318 -11.69 8.59 -3.74
C THR A 318 -11.77 7.39 -4.67
N ALA A 319 -12.81 6.57 -4.49
CA ALA A 319 -13.04 5.40 -5.32
C ALA A 319 -14.46 5.41 -5.89
N ASP A 320 -14.58 5.46 -7.21
CA ASP A 320 -15.82 5.26 -7.93
C ASP A 320 -16.00 3.78 -8.25
N THR A 321 -17.13 3.22 -7.82
CA THR A 321 -17.47 1.81 -8.02
C THR A 321 -18.77 1.69 -8.78
N THR A 322 -18.76 0.90 -9.86
CA THR A 322 -19.96 0.49 -10.59
C THR A 322 -20.02 -1.02 -10.65
N THR A 323 -21.14 -1.60 -10.24
CA THR A 323 -21.40 -3.03 -10.37
C THR A 323 -22.74 -3.28 -11.05
N PHE A 324 -22.79 -4.38 -11.82
CA PHE A 324 -24.00 -4.86 -12.45
C PHE A 324 -24.02 -6.39 -12.36
N GLY A 325 -25.09 -6.95 -11.83
CA GLY A 325 -25.22 -8.40 -11.63
C GLY A 325 -26.55 -8.96 -12.07
N ILE A 326 -26.52 -10.21 -12.49
CA ILE A 326 -27.69 -11.01 -12.82
C ILE A 326 -27.61 -12.31 -12.02
N VAL A 327 -28.70 -12.65 -11.33
CA VAL A 327 -28.85 -13.95 -10.62
C VAL A 327 -29.99 -14.71 -11.29
N TRP A 328 -29.72 -15.98 -11.61
CA TRP A 328 -30.68 -16.91 -12.19
C TRP A 328 -30.79 -18.18 -11.35
N THR A 329 -31.99 -18.43 -10.85
CA THR A 329 -32.37 -19.63 -10.06
C THR A 329 -33.61 -20.26 -10.72
N PRO A 330 -33.42 -21.22 -11.69
CA PRO A 330 -34.50 -21.73 -12.48
C PRO A 330 -35.53 -22.51 -11.64
N THR A 331 -36.81 -22.27 -11.86
CA THR A 331 -37.89 -22.94 -11.12
C THR A 331 -38.01 -24.44 -11.48
N PHE A 332 -37.53 -24.86 -12.67
CA PHE A 332 -37.51 -26.26 -13.10
C PHE A 332 -36.43 -27.07 -12.39
N ASP A 333 -35.38 -26.41 -11.82
CA ASP A 333 -34.32 -27.03 -11.03
C ASP A 333 -33.83 -26.08 -9.95
N PRO A 334 -34.48 -26.06 -8.77
CA PRO A 334 -34.18 -25.13 -7.71
C PRO A 334 -32.80 -25.34 -7.03
N ASN A 335 -32.12 -26.44 -7.38
CA ASN A 335 -30.79 -26.74 -6.90
C ASN A 335 -29.68 -26.01 -7.68
N LEU A 336 -30.05 -25.38 -8.82
CA LEU A 336 -29.12 -24.57 -9.64
C LEU A 336 -29.23 -23.09 -9.29
N SER A 337 -28.08 -22.46 -9.07
CA SER A 337 -27.95 -21.00 -9.01
C SER A 337 -26.80 -20.57 -9.92
N VAL A 338 -27.04 -19.54 -10.73
CA VAL A 338 -26.04 -18.93 -11.59
C VAL A 338 -26.03 -17.43 -11.32
N THR A 339 -24.86 -16.90 -11.01
CA THR A 339 -24.65 -15.45 -10.79
C THR A 339 -23.56 -14.96 -11.72
N LEU A 340 -23.84 -13.87 -12.43
CA LEU A 340 -22.85 -13.15 -13.23
C LEU A 340 -22.82 -11.69 -12.78
N ASP A 341 -21.66 -11.23 -12.31
CA ASP A 341 -21.43 -9.86 -11.90
C ASP A 341 -20.33 -9.24 -12.77
N ALA A 342 -20.54 -8.04 -13.25
CA ALA A 342 -19.52 -7.18 -13.85
C ALA A 342 -19.22 -6.04 -12.89
N TYR A 343 -17.96 -5.64 -12.79
CA TYR A 343 -17.54 -4.55 -11.92
C TYR A 343 -16.51 -3.65 -12.61
N GLU A 344 -16.54 -2.39 -12.24
CA GLU A 344 -15.52 -1.40 -12.56
C GLU A 344 -15.28 -0.53 -11.33
N ILE A 345 -14.03 -0.45 -10.90
CA ILE A 345 -13.58 0.29 -9.72
C ILE A 345 -12.43 1.20 -10.17
N GLU A 346 -12.59 2.50 -9.98
CA GLU A 346 -11.56 3.50 -10.26
C GLU A 346 -11.21 4.19 -8.94
N ILE A 347 -9.92 4.26 -8.59
CA ILE A 347 -9.43 4.94 -7.41
C ILE A 347 -8.54 6.09 -7.86
N GLU A 348 -8.93 7.30 -7.54
CA GLU A 348 -8.21 8.53 -7.83
C GLU A 348 -7.47 9.03 -6.58
N ASP A 349 -6.48 9.89 -6.79
CA ASP A 349 -5.69 10.49 -5.71
C ASP A 349 -5.09 9.48 -4.74
N VAL A 350 -4.70 8.30 -5.25
CA VAL A 350 -4.16 7.21 -4.42
C VAL A 350 -2.95 7.70 -3.62
N ILE A 351 -3.03 7.50 -2.32
CA ILE A 351 -1.97 7.86 -1.38
C ILE A 351 -0.82 6.86 -1.54
N SER A 352 0.24 7.30 -2.17
CA SER A 352 1.38 6.45 -2.48
C SER A 352 2.70 7.21 -2.36
N GLN A 353 3.79 6.46 -2.28
CA GLN A 353 5.14 7.02 -2.33
C GLN A 353 5.69 6.86 -3.74
N LEU A 354 5.96 7.98 -4.40
CA LEU A 354 6.53 7.95 -5.74
C LEU A 354 7.96 7.39 -5.68
N SER A 355 8.27 6.39 -6.49
CA SER A 355 9.63 5.85 -6.52
C SER A 355 10.63 6.88 -7.08
N ALA A 356 11.86 6.87 -6.54
CA ALA A 356 12.92 7.76 -7.00
C ALA A 356 13.20 7.66 -8.51
N SER A 357 13.11 6.44 -9.05
CA SER A 357 13.31 6.19 -10.49
C SER A 357 12.21 6.81 -11.36
N VAL A 358 10.96 6.77 -10.88
CA VAL A 358 9.83 7.43 -11.58
C VAL A 358 9.98 8.94 -11.48
N ALA A 359 10.28 9.49 -10.30
CA ALA A 359 10.43 10.92 -10.11
C ALA A 359 11.53 11.52 -11.01
N ILE A 360 12.73 10.91 -11.03
CA ILE A 360 13.82 11.42 -11.86
C ILE A 360 13.54 11.31 -13.36
N ARG A 361 12.88 10.23 -13.79
CA ARG A 361 12.46 10.07 -15.19
C ARG A 361 11.48 11.17 -15.58
N LYS A 362 10.45 11.44 -14.78
CA LYS A 362 9.46 12.50 -15.02
C LYS A 362 10.07 13.91 -15.01
N CYS A 363 11.12 14.15 -14.22
CA CYS A 363 11.89 15.37 -14.30
C CYS A 363 12.51 15.55 -15.70
N PHE A 364 13.25 14.56 -16.19
CA PHE A 364 14.06 14.70 -17.40
C PHE A 364 13.33 14.36 -18.70
N GLU A 365 12.23 13.60 -18.69
CA GLU A 365 11.41 13.32 -19.88
C GLU A 365 10.42 14.44 -20.21
N ALA A 366 10.18 15.36 -19.29
CA ALA A 366 9.29 16.51 -19.51
C ALA A 366 9.70 17.32 -20.74
N ALA A 367 8.74 17.94 -21.41
CA ALA A 367 9.03 18.89 -22.48
C ALA A 367 9.98 19.99 -21.98
N PRO A 368 10.99 20.42 -22.74
CA PRO A 368 11.96 21.42 -22.26
C PRO A 368 11.34 22.74 -21.78
N ALA A 369 10.17 23.10 -22.28
CA ALA A 369 9.43 24.27 -21.81
C ALA A 369 8.84 24.11 -20.40
N SER A 370 8.69 22.86 -19.93
CA SER A 370 8.19 22.50 -18.60
C SER A 370 9.31 22.01 -17.66
N PHE A 371 10.56 22.11 -18.08
CA PHE A 371 11.73 21.75 -17.27
C PHE A 371 12.40 23.01 -16.69
N PRO A 372 12.82 23.05 -15.38
CA PRO A 372 12.56 22.00 -14.38
C PRO A 372 11.10 22.02 -13.85
N ASN A 373 10.60 20.86 -13.44
CA ASN A 373 9.30 20.70 -12.82
C ASN A 373 9.44 20.24 -11.33
N ALA A 374 8.34 20.06 -10.62
CA ALA A 374 8.33 19.67 -9.20
C ALA A 374 9.06 18.33 -8.91
N PHE A 375 9.14 17.42 -9.86
CA PHE A 375 9.87 16.16 -9.71
C PHE A 375 11.38 16.36 -9.68
N CYS A 376 11.87 17.47 -10.24
CA CYS A 376 13.29 17.81 -10.25
C CYS A 376 13.80 18.22 -8.86
N ASP A 377 12.93 18.72 -7.99
CA ASP A 377 13.29 19.13 -6.62
C ASP A 377 13.54 17.92 -5.70
N GLN A 378 13.17 16.72 -6.16
CA GLN A 378 13.30 15.49 -5.36
C GLN A 378 14.68 14.85 -5.44
N HIS A 379 15.63 15.42 -6.18
CA HIS A 379 16.99 14.89 -6.27
C HIS A 379 18.06 15.99 -6.35
N THR A 380 19.26 15.65 -5.90
CA THR A 380 20.44 16.52 -6.01
C THR A 380 21.56 15.81 -6.80
N ARG A 381 22.52 16.60 -7.29
CA ARG A 381 23.67 16.10 -8.00
C ARG A 381 24.97 16.64 -7.43
N PHE A 382 26.00 15.81 -7.44
CA PHE A 382 27.37 16.24 -7.23
C PHE A 382 27.84 17.20 -8.32
N ALA A 383 28.93 17.91 -8.05
CA ALA A 383 29.62 18.72 -9.05
C ALA A 383 30.12 17.89 -10.25
N SER A 384 30.31 16.59 -10.08
CA SER A 384 30.66 15.62 -11.14
C SER A 384 29.50 15.30 -12.08
N GLY A 385 28.30 15.78 -11.84
CA GLY A 385 27.08 15.47 -12.60
C GLY A 385 26.32 14.24 -12.15
N HIS A 386 26.92 13.34 -11.37
CA HIS A 386 26.26 12.15 -10.83
C HIS A 386 25.20 12.49 -9.79
N LEU A 387 24.20 11.61 -9.61
CA LEU A 387 23.22 11.73 -8.55
C LEU A 387 23.88 11.64 -7.18
N GLU A 388 23.53 12.55 -6.29
CA GLU A 388 24.02 12.64 -4.92
C GLU A 388 22.99 12.11 -3.91
N SER A 389 21.76 12.61 -4.02
CA SER A 389 20.68 12.25 -3.11
C SER A 389 19.33 12.37 -3.78
N TRP A 390 18.33 11.78 -3.12
CA TRP A 390 16.93 11.90 -3.49
C TRP A 390 16.03 11.93 -2.27
N SER A 391 14.80 12.40 -2.45
CA SER A 391 13.76 12.35 -1.43
C SER A 391 12.44 11.95 -2.06
N SER A 392 11.64 11.21 -1.32
CA SER A 392 10.28 10.87 -1.73
C SER A 392 9.37 10.84 -0.51
N TYR A 393 8.32 11.60 -0.58
CA TYR A 393 7.28 11.67 0.43
C TYR A 393 5.97 11.15 -0.14
N VAL A 394 5.07 10.77 0.74
CA VAL A 394 3.73 10.34 0.37
C VAL A 394 2.98 11.49 -0.32
N VAL A 395 2.26 11.18 -1.40
CA VAL A 395 1.51 12.13 -2.22
C VAL A 395 0.20 11.51 -2.73
N ASN A 396 -0.78 12.35 -3.10
CA ASN A 396 -2.00 11.96 -3.80
C ASN A 396 -1.78 12.16 -5.31
N GLN A 397 -1.28 11.17 -6.02
CA GLN A 397 -0.96 11.32 -7.45
C GLN A 397 -1.20 10.08 -8.28
N SER A 398 -1.49 8.95 -7.65
CA SER A 398 -1.63 7.69 -8.36
C SER A 398 -3.10 7.41 -8.67
N PHE A 399 -3.32 6.59 -9.67
CA PHE A 399 -4.63 6.12 -10.08
C PHE A 399 -4.60 4.61 -10.22
N TYR A 400 -5.65 3.95 -9.74
CA TYR A 400 -5.88 2.52 -9.97
C TYR A 400 -7.22 2.32 -10.65
N LYS A 401 -7.24 1.42 -11.64
CA LYS A 401 -8.48 0.93 -12.25
C LYS A 401 -8.49 -0.58 -12.21
N ASN A 402 -9.59 -1.14 -11.76
CA ASN A 402 -9.84 -2.57 -11.75
C ASN A 402 -11.20 -2.85 -12.38
N LYS A 403 -11.23 -3.68 -13.43
CA LYS A 403 -12.44 -4.02 -14.17
C LYS A 403 -12.44 -5.50 -14.51
N GLY A 404 -13.59 -6.13 -14.36
CA GLY A 404 -13.70 -7.55 -14.64
C GLY A 404 -15.12 -8.09 -14.47
N MET A 405 -15.22 -9.41 -14.55
CA MET A 405 -16.45 -10.16 -14.39
C MET A 405 -16.23 -11.36 -13.49
N ASP A 406 -17.21 -11.65 -12.64
CA ASP A 406 -17.27 -12.86 -11.82
C ASP A 406 -18.47 -13.72 -12.23
N LEU A 407 -18.24 -15.00 -12.46
CA LEU A 407 -19.27 -16.01 -12.70
C LEU A 407 -19.25 -17.00 -11.52
N ALA A 408 -20.39 -17.18 -10.86
CA ALA A 408 -20.58 -18.22 -9.87
C ALA A 408 -21.70 -19.17 -10.34
N ILE A 409 -21.44 -20.48 -10.25
CA ILE A 409 -22.42 -21.53 -10.53
C ILE A 409 -22.41 -22.51 -9.38
N ASP A 410 -23.53 -22.61 -8.68
CA ASP A 410 -23.73 -23.56 -7.59
C ASP A 410 -24.80 -24.56 -7.98
N TYR A 411 -24.53 -25.85 -7.76
CA TYR A 411 -25.48 -26.93 -8.00
C TYR A 411 -25.40 -28.02 -6.92
N THR A 412 -26.55 -28.44 -6.41
CA THR A 412 -26.63 -29.52 -5.42
C THR A 412 -27.41 -30.70 -5.98
N PHE A 413 -26.73 -31.85 -6.07
CA PHE A 413 -27.33 -33.14 -6.37
C PHE A 413 -27.82 -33.78 -5.08
N ASP A 414 -29.12 -33.73 -4.81
CA ASP A 414 -29.73 -34.31 -3.60
C ASP A 414 -29.88 -35.82 -3.68
N ASP A 415 -29.98 -36.35 -4.91
CA ASP A 415 -30.07 -37.79 -5.21
C ASP A 415 -28.95 -38.21 -6.16
N LEU A 416 -28.05 -39.02 -5.65
CA LEU A 416 -26.95 -39.63 -6.40
C LEU A 416 -27.25 -41.06 -6.83
N GLY A 417 -28.53 -41.47 -6.82
CA GLY A 417 -28.99 -42.80 -7.21
C GLY A 417 -28.56 -43.88 -6.21
N ALA A 418 -27.62 -44.75 -6.62
CA ALA A 418 -27.15 -45.84 -5.76
C ALA A 418 -26.17 -45.38 -4.64
N VAL A 419 -25.69 -44.14 -4.67
CA VAL A 419 -24.76 -43.60 -3.68
C VAL A 419 -25.55 -42.77 -2.71
N PRO A 420 -25.62 -43.14 -1.40
CA PRO A 420 -26.36 -42.35 -0.41
C PRO A 420 -25.63 -41.02 -0.12
N GLY A 421 -26.39 -39.96 0.09
CA GLY A 421 -25.87 -38.61 0.42
C GLY A 421 -26.13 -37.61 -0.70
N SER A 422 -25.56 -36.43 -0.56
CA SER A 422 -25.65 -35.30 -1.51
C SER A 422 -24.27 -34.85 -2.01
N LEU A 423 -24.26 -34.28 -3.19
CA LEU A 423 -23.05 -33.68 -3.78
C LEU A 423 -23.34 -32.24 -4.14
N SER A 424 -22.70 -31.29 -3.43
CA SER A 424 -22.73 -29.90 -3.80
C SER A 424 -21.49 -29.53 -4.64
N THR A 425 -21.73 -28.83 -5.75
CA THR A 425 -20.69 -28.34 -6.65
C THR A 425 -20.75 -26.81 -6.69
N SER A 426 -19.60 -26.16 -6.62
CA SER A 426 -19.49 -24.70 -6.71
C SER A 426 -18.34 -24.37 -7.65
N LEU A 427 -18.63 -23.62 -8.70
CA LEU A 427 -17.66 -23.03 -9.62
C LEU A 427 -17.69 -21.53 -9.45
N VAL A 428 -16.53 -20.93 -9.14
CA VAL A 428 -16.34 -19.48 -9.17
C VAL A 428 -15.23 -19.17 -10.18
N MET A 429 -15.53 -18.32 -11.14
CA MET A 429 -14.57 -17.84 -12.14
C MET A 429 -14.49 -16.32 -12.08
N THR A 430 -13.30 -15.80 -12.15
CA THR A 430 -13.02 -14.37 -12.31
C THR A 430 -12.27 -14.18 -13.62
N ARG A 431 -12.76 -13.25 -14.45
CA ARG A 431 -12.03 -12.69 -15.58
C ARG A 431 -11.69 -11.25 -15.28
N LEU A 432 -10.41 -10.93 -15.32
CA LEU A 432 -9.87 -9.61 -15.13
C LEU A 432 -9.65 -8.96 -16.49
N ASP A 433 -10.43 -7.91 -16.81
CA ASP A 433 -10.35 -7.23 -18.11
C ASP A 433 -9.35 -6.05 -18.08
N ASN A 434 -9.14 -5.42 -16.92
CA ASN A 434 -8.19 -4.33 -16.74
C ASN A 434 -7.71 -4.27 -15.29
N HIS A 435 -6.41 -4.10 -15.10
CA HIS A 435 -5.77 -3.81 -13.80
C HIS A 435 -4.69 -2.76 -14.01
N MET A 436 -5.10 -1.51 -14.13
CA MET A 436 -4.24 -0.41 -14.51
C MET A 436 -3.75 0.38 -13.28
N TYR A 437 -2.48 0.74 -13.32
CA TYR A 437 -1.87 1.72 -12.42
C TYR A 437 -1.27 2.87 -13.22
N ARG A 438 -1.52 4.09 -12.80
CA ARG A 438 -0.84 5.30 -13.27
C ARG A 438 -0.18 6.00 -12.08
N ALA A 439 1.05 6.40 -12.24
CA ALA A 439 1.79 7.10 -11.19
C ALA A 439 1.32 8.55 -10.99
N ASN A 440 0.70 9.15 -12.00
CA ASN A 440 0.06 10.48 -12.00
C ASN A 440 -0.75 10.69 -13.29
N ASP A 441 -1.39 11.85 -13.44
CA ASP A 441 -2.28 12.18 -14.57
C ASP A 441 -1.58 12.25 -15.93
N GLU A 442 -0.26 12.49 -15.96
CA GLU A 442 0.52 12.54 -17.20
C GLU A 442 1.02 11.16 -17.66
N ASP A 443 0.86 10.14 -16.82
CA ASP A 443 1.27 8.77 -17.11
C ASP A 443 0.21 8.07 -17.97
N ALA A 444 0.62 7.42 -19.04
CA ALA A 444 -0.27 6.59 -19.85
C ALA A 444 -0.83 5.39 -19.06
N GLY A 445 -0.17 5.03 -17.97
CA GLY A 445 -0.49 3.88 -17.16
C GLY A 445 0.09 2.57 -17.69
N THR A 446 0.15 1.60 -16.79
CA THR A 446 0.53 0.21 -17.10
C THR A 446 -0.63 -0.68 -16.73
N ASP A 447 -1.08 -1.51 -17.66
CA ASP A 447 -2.04 -2.57 -17.40
C ASP A 447 -1.28 -3.86 -17.07
N TYR A 448 -1.54 -4.43 -15.90
CA TYR A 448 -0.86 -5.60 -15.36
C TYR A 448 -1.62 -6.91 -15.60
N VAL A 449 -2.75 -6.88 -16.35
CA VAL A 449 -3.50 -8.11 -16.69
C VAL A 449 -2.61 -9.06 -17.47
N GLY A 450 -2.49 -10.31 -17.01
CA GLY A 450 -1.60 -11.33 -17.60
C GLY A 450 -0.21 -11.37 -16.97
N GLU A 451 0.13 -10.51 -16.01
CA GLU A 451 1.37 -10.61 -15.24
C GLU A 451 1.21 -11.49 -14.00
N ILE A 452 2.35 -11.92 -13.42
CA ILE A 452 2.38 -12.69 -12.17
C ILE A 452 1.64 -11.91 -11.08
N GLY A 453 0.60 -12.54 -10.50
CA GLY A 453 -0.28 -11.92 -9.51
C GLY A 453 -1.63 -11.45 -10.10
N HIS A 454 -1.71 -11.17 -11.40
CA HIS A 454 -2.88 -10.61 -12.09
C HIS A 454 -3.29 -11.45 -13.32
N PRO A 455 -3.54 -12.78 -13.17
CA PRO A 455 -3.97 -13.60 -14.29
C PRO A 455 -5.28 -13.09 -14.89
N GLU A 456 -5.41 -13.11 -16.21
CA GLU A 456 -6.64 -12.74 -16.91
C GLU A 456 -7.82 -13.61 -16.45
N ASP A 457 -7.62 -14.91 -16.35
CA ASP A 457 -8.63 -15.87 -15.94
C ASP A 457 -8.20 -16.66 -14.70
N LYS A 458 -9.10 -16.77 -13.72
CA LYS A 458 -8.92 -17.58 -12.52
C LYS A 458 -10.23 -18.32 -12.22
N ALA A 459 -10.14 -19.60 -11.87
CA ALA A 459 -11.32 -20.37 -11.50
C ALA A 459 -11.05 -21.26 -10.30
N LYS A 460 -12.08 -21.44 -9.47
CA LYS A 460 -12.09 -22.41 -8.38
C LYS A 460 -13.32 -23.30 -8.51
N LEU A 461 -13.08 -24.60 -8.57
CA LEU A 461 -14.13 -25.62 -8.60
C LEU A 461 -14.04 -26.45 -7.32
N ARG A 462 -15.15 -26.51 -6.61
CA ARG A 462 -15.31 -27.32 -5.39
C ARG A 462 -16.36 -28.38 -5.61
N PHE A 463 -16.07 -29.59 -5.15
CA PHE A 463 -17.01 -30.68 -4.96
C PHE A 463 -17.08 -31.02 -3.48
N LEU A 464 -18.26 -31.02 -2.90
CA LEU A 464 -18.51 -31.36 -1.49
C LEU A 464 -19.52 -32.50 -1.42
N TYR A 465 -19.06 -33.73 -1.17
CA TYR A 465 -19.92 -34.87 -0.90
C TYR A 465 -20.19 -34.98 0.59
N THR A 466 -21.47 -35.15 0.96
CA THR A 466 -21.92 -35.31 2.33
C THR A 466 -22.84 -36.53 2.46
N ASN A 467 -22.51 -37.44 3.36
CA ASN A 467 -23.34 -38.56 3.73
C ASN A 467 -23.21 -38.87 5.20
N ASN A 468 -24.25 -38.57 6.01
CA ASN A 468 -24.24 -38.73 7.45
C ASN A 468 -22.96 -38.20 8.09
N ASP A 469 -22.08 -39.10 8.55
CA ASP A 469 -20.84 -38.77 9.24
C ASP A 469 -19.62 -38.59 8.28
N LEU A 470 -19.80 -38.82 6.96
CA LEU A 470 -18.73 -38.69 5.98
C LEU A 470 -18.88 -37.41 5.17
N ILE A 471 -17.85 -36.55 5.24
CA ILE A 471 -17.72 -35.36 4.39
C ILE A 471 -16.43 -35.50 3.58
N VAL A 472 -16.54 -35.37 2.27
CA VAL A 472 -15.38 -35.35 1.35
C VAL A 472 -15.43 -34.09 0.52
N SER A 473 -14.36 -33.30 0.56
CA SER A 473 -14.20 -32.09 -0.26
C SER A 473 -13.03 -32.26 -1.25
N VAL A 474 -13.27 -31.87 -2.47
CA VAL A 474 -12.22 -31.75 -3.51
C VAL A 474 -12.28 -30.33 -4.05
N ASP A 475 -11.19 -29.59 -3.86
CA ASP A 475 -11.03 -28.23 -4.34
C ASP A 475 -9.97 -28.21 -5.46
N THR A 476 -10.31 -27.60 -6.60
CA THR A 476 -9.39 -27.39 -7.72
C THR A 476 -9.33 -25.92 -8.05
N THR A 477 -8.13 -25.39 -8.21
CA THR A 477 -7.91 -24.00 -8.64
C THR A 477 -7.22 -24.01 -10.00
N TYR A 478 -7.78 -23.26 -10.94
CA TYR A 478 -7.17 -22.93 -12.22
C TYR A 478 -6.67 -21.49 -12.15
N ILE A 479 -5.50 -21.26 -12.66
CA ILE A 479 -4.89 -19.93 -12.85
C ILE A 479 -4.42 -19.90 -14.30
N GLY A 480 -4.86 -18.89 -15.05
CA GLY A 480 -4.46 -18.66 -16.43
C GLY A 480 -2.96 -18.42 -16.59
N ASP A 481 -2.48 -18.45 -17.81
CA ASP A 481 -1.09 -18.18 -18.14
C ASP A 481 -0.73 -16.74 -17.72
N VAL A 482 0.48 -16.57 -17.16
CA VAL A 482 1.01 -15.27 -16.76
C VAL A 482 2.46 -15.14 -17.20
N VAL A 483 2.89 -13.91 -17.44
CA VAL A 483 4.29 -13.54 -17.72
C VAL A 483 4.86 -12.73 -16.54
N ASP A 484 6.18 -12.63 -16.45
CA ASP A 484 6.84 -11.88 -15.37
C ASP A 484 6.66 -10.35 -15.53
N ASP A 485 6.81 -9.85 -16.76
CA ASP A 485 6.66 -8.44 -17.10
C ASP A 485 6.27 -8.29 -18.57
N LEU A 486 5.11 -7.70 -18.85
CA LEU A 486 4.61 -7.45 -20.22
C LEU A 486 5.42 -6.38 -20.94
N SER A 487 6.10 -5.48 -20.22
CA SER A 487 6.95 -4.44 -20.81
C SER A 487 8.31 -4.97 -21.25
N PHE A 488 8.69 -6.17 -20.81
CA PHE A 488 9.95 -6.81 -21.18
C PHE A 488 9.77 -7.59 -22.47
N ASP A 489 10.18 -6.99 -23.58
CA ASP A 489 10.30 -7.71 -24.87
C ASP A 489 11.39 -8.78 -24.71
N HIS A 490 10.97 -10.01 -24.41
CA HIS A 490 11.85 -11.16 -24.50
C HIS A 490 12.22 -11.35 -25.98
N GLY A 491 13.19 -10.59 -26.45
CA GLY A 491 13.80 -10.74 -27.78
C GLY A 491 14.41 -12.11 -27.94
N VAL A 492 13.56 -13.15 -27.94
CA VAL A 492 13.90 -14.46 -28.44
C VAL A 492 13.80 -14.34 -29.94
N GLY A 493 14.89 -13.88 -30.55
CA GLY A 493 15.05 -13.96 -31.99
C GLY A 493 14.83 -15.40 -32.45
N ASN A 494 13.89 -15.56 -33.35
CA ASN A 494 13.75 -16.77 -34.17
C ASN A 494 15.02 -17.05 -34.95
#